data_2492e8607e1a7a05b5ad03c4322ff8a5
#
_entry.id   2492e8607e1a7a05b5ad03c4322ff8a5
#
_cell.length_a   1.000
_cell.length_b   1.000
_cell.length_c   1.000
_cell.angle_alpha   90.00
_cell.angle_beta   90.00
_cell.angle_gamma   90.00
#
_symmetry.space_group_name_H-M   'P 1'
#
loop_
_entity.id
_entity.type
_entity.pdbx_description
1 polymer ?
#
loop_
_entity_poly.entity_id
_entity_poly.type
_entity_poly.pdbx_seq_one_letter_code
_entity_poly.pdbx_strand_id
1 'polypeptide(L)'
;MGLFDIFKKSKNQEEVKGIVSPTNGELLEITKVPDEVFSTKMMGDGFAMKSTDGMIVSPVDGKVGVVFETKHAVILESTEGKEVLIHLGIDTVNLKGEGFEVFVNVGDEVKAGDKLVKMDVPFIEANAKSSISPVIFTNLESNESIKVVEGTVKAGESNRIEIVK
;
A
#
# COMPACT_ATOMS: atom_id res chain seq x y z
N MET A 1 3.28 -17.94 34.57
CA MET A 1 3.14 -17.44 34.27
C MET A 1 2.27 -16.99 33.73
N GLY A 2 1.62 -17.35 33.72
CA GLY A 2 0.64 -17.03 33.10
C GLY A 2 0.50 -15.66 32.98
N LEU A 3 0.67 -14.99 33.88
CA LEU A 3 0.49 -13.75 33.87
C LEU A 3 1.09 -13.12 32.80
N PHE A 4 2.20 -13.32 32.52
CA PHE A 4 2.71 -12.70 31.53
C PHE A 4 2.34 -13.28 30.34
N ASP A 5 1.78 -14.39 30.29
CA ASP A 5 1.40 -14.98 29.17
C ASP A 5 0.21 -14.29 28.78
N ILE A 6 -0.63 -14.02 29.63
CA ILE A 6 -1.81 -13.40 29.32
C ILE A 6 -1.47 -12.14 28.77
N PHE A 7 -0.60 -11.52 29.28
CA PHE A 7 -0.22 -10.40 28.85
C PHE A 7 0.30 -10.42 27.52
N LYS A 8 0.98 -11.37 27.15
CA LYS A 8 1.42 -11.45 25.91
C LYS A 8 0.43 -11.74 24.99
N LYS A 9 -0.55 -12.36 25.33
CA LYS A 9 -1.51 -12.67 24.43
C LYS A 9 -2.17 -11.49 24.05
N SER A 10 -2.30 -10.57 24.88
CA SER A 10 -3.04 -9.49 24.49
C SER A 10 -2.26 -8.72 23.52
N LYS A 11 -1.03 -8.79 23.52
CA LYS A 11 -0.39 -8.12 22.58
C LYS A 11 -0.46 -8.76 21.36
N ASN A 12 -0.70 -9.92 21.27
CA ASN A 12 -0.77 -10.57 20.09
C ASN A 12 -1.78 -10.02 19.26
N GLN A 13 -2.84 -9.66 19.78
CA GLN A 13 -3.80 -9.26 18.97
C GLN A 13 -3.50 -8.13 18.24
N GLU A 14 -2.68 -7.41 18.65
CA GLU A 14 -2.46 -6.36 17.89
C GLU A 14 -1.81 -6.68 16.73
N GLU A 15 -1.10 -7.61 16.71
CA GLU A 15 -0.41 -7.89 15.60
C GLU A 15 -1.24 -8.29 14.58
N VAL A 16 -2.33 -8.60 14.74
CA VAL A 16 -3.07 -9.10 13.74
C VAL A 16 -3.75 -8.08 13.07
N LYS A 17 -3.51 -6.92 13.26
CA LYS A 17 -4.14 -6.03 12.56
C LYS A 17 -4.26 -6.16 11.18
N GLY A 18 -3.65 -6.83 10.50
CA GLY A 18 -3.84 -6.98 9.09
C GLY A 18 -3.35 -5.78 8.29
N ILE A 19 -4.17 -5.19 7.47
CA ILE A 19 -3.73 -4.16 6.56
C ILE A 19 -3.78 -2.80 7.24
N VAL A 20 -2.69 -2.03 7.09
CA VAL A 20 -2.64 -0.69 7.67
C VAL A 20 -2.51 0.34 6.55
N SER A 21 -2.77 1.61 6.85
CA SER A 21 -2.61 2.65 5.87
C SER A 21 -1.17 2.79 5.45
N PRO A 22 -0.89 2.86 4.15
CA PRO A 22 0.50 2.98 3.70
C PRO A 22 1.01 4.41 3.69
N THR A 23 0.22 5.39 4.10
CA THR A 23 0.70 6.77 4.03
C THR A 23 -0.03 7.68 5.00
N ASN A 24 0.52 8.87 5.21
CA ASN A 24 -0.17 9.96 5.85
C ASN A 24 -0.86 10.71 4.71
N GLY A 25 -2.16 10.91 4.79
CA GLY A 25 -2.88 11.58 3.73
C GLY A 25 -4.33 11.20 3.71
N GLU A 26 -4.81 10.75 2.56
CA GLU A 26 -6.20 10.41 2.39
C GLU A 26 -6.35 9.08 1.70
N LEU A 27 -7.28 8.24 2.15
CA LEU A 27 -7.60 6.99 1.49
C LEU A 27 -8.85 7.20 0.64
N LEU A 28 -8.86 6.57 -0.53
CA LEU A 28 -9.93 6.70 -1.49
C LEU A 28 -10.33 5.34 -2.03
N GLU A 29 -11.55 5.23 -2.53
CA GLU A 29 -11.94 4.01 -3.22
C GLU A 29 -11.22 3.94 -4.54
N ILE A 30 -10.93 2.74 -5.01
CA ILE A 30 -10.16 2.51 -6.22
C ILE A 30 -10.84 3.16 -7.44
N THR A 31 -12.16 3.26 -7.41
CA THR A 31 -12.90 3.82 -8.53
C THR A 31 -12.60 5.30 -8.75
N LYS A 32 -11.94 5.95 -7.79
CA LYS A 32 -11.60 7.36 -7.93
C LYS A 32 -10.24 7.61 -8.56
N VAL A 33 -9.52 6.57 -8.91
CA VAL A 33 -8.21 6.70 -9.56
C VAL A 33 -8.43 7.20 -10.98
N PRO A 34 -7.72 8.24 -11.43
CA PRO A 34 -7.91 8.78 -12.77
C PRO A 34 -7.19 7.96 -13.84
N ASP A 35 -7.46 6.66 -13.91
CA ASP A 35 -6.88 5.76 -14.88
C ASP A 35 -7.77 4.54 -14.93
N GLU A 36 -8.31 4.20 -16.11
CA GLU A 36 -9.26 3.12 -16.24
C GLU A 36 -8.71 1.75 -15.90
N VAL A 37 -7.43 1.54 -16.09
CA VAL A 37 -6.86 0.23 -15.78
C VAL A 37 -7.04 -0.08 -14.30
N PHE A 38 -6.99 0.95 -13.46
CA PHE A 38 -7.15 0.75 -12.03
C PHE A 38 -8.59 0.98 -11.58
N SER A 39 -9.25 2.02 -12.08
CA SER A 39 -10.57 2.37 -11.58
C SER A 39 -11.64 1.35 -11.97
N THR A 40 -11.42 0.58 -13.03
CA THR A 40 -12.37 -0.46 -13.42
C THR A 40 -11.99 -1.82 -12.85
N LYS A 41 -10.94 -1.85 -12.01
CA LYS A 41 -10.49 -3.07 -11.35
C LYS A 41 -9.96 -4.12 -12.30
N MET A 42 -9.45 -3.70 -13.47
CA MET A 42 -8.90 -4.66 -14.41
C MET A 42 -7.73 -5.44 -13.85
N MET A 43 -6.92 -4.84 -12.99
CA MET A 43 -5.79 -5.54 -12.40
C MET A 43 -6.14 -6.17 -11.06
N GLY A 44 -7.33 -5.89 -10.54
CA GLY A 44 -7.76 -6.41 -9.26
C GLY A 44 -8.40 -5.33 -8.43
N ASP A 45 -9.02 -5.71 -7.34
CA ASP A 45 -9.63 -4.77 -6.43
C ASP A 45 -8.56 -4.21 -5.50
N GLY A 46 -8.83 -3.07 -4.92
CA GLY A 46 -7.89 -2.43 -4.03
C GLY A 46 -8.44 -1.12 -3.53
N PHE A 47 -7.54 -0.21 -3.24
CA PHE A 47 -7.91 1.12 -2.80
C PHE A 47 -6.88 2.10 -3.36
N ALA A 48 -7.04 3.37 -3.09
CA ALA A 48 -6.09 4.36 -3.54
C ALA A 48 -5.72 5.27 -2.39
N MET A 49 -4.62 5.99 -2.54
CA MET A 49 -4.18 6.93 -1.53
C MET A 49 -3.69 8.20 -2.17
N LYS A 50 -3.84 9.30 -1.45
CA LYS A 50 -3.26 10.55 -1.86
C LYS A 50 -2.36 10.96 -0.72
N SER A 51 -1.06 10.82 -0.91
CA SER A 51 -0.08 11.05 0.16
C SER A 51 0.14 12.53 0.39
N THR A 52 0.25 12.95 1.63
CA THR A 52 0.54 14.32 1.96
C THR A 52 2.04 14.57 1.92
N ASP A 53 2.83 13.68 2.52
CA ASP A 53 4.27 13.87 2.65
C ASP A 53 5.10 13.03 1.71
N GLY A 54 4.48 12.16 0.96
CA GLY A 54 5.21 11.30 0.01
C GLY A 54 5.83 10.06 0.61
N MET A 55 5.80 9.87 1.92
CA MET A 55 6.40 8.69 2.51
C MET A 55 5.42 7.53 2.43
N ILE A 56 5.82 6.44 1.80
CA ILE A 56 4.97 5.28 1.66
C ILE A 56 5.56 4.15 2.51
N VAL A 57 4.72 3.57 3.34
CA VAL A 57 5.13 2.47 4.22
C VAL A 57 4.40 1.22 3.81
N SER A 58 4.87 0.07 4.25
CA SER A 58 4.25 -1.19 3.90
C SER A 58 2.88 -1.32 4.56
N PRO A 59 1.83 -1.64 3.81
CA PRO A 59 0.53 -1.86 4.39
C PRO A 59 0.36 -3.22 5.04
N VAL A 60 1.31 -4.14 4.81
CA VAL A 60 1.20 -5.52 5.29
C VAL A 60 2.56 -6.01 5.77
N ASP A 61 2.54 -7.08 6.56
CA ASP A 61 3.75 -7.83 6.85
C ASP A 61 3.99 -8.70 5.65
N GLY A 62 5.21 -8.80 5.18
CA GLY A 62 5.48 -9.64 4.03
C GLY A 62 6.90 -9.51 3.52
N LYS A 63 7.06 -9.75 2.22
CA LYS A 63 8.36 -9.74 1.60
C LYS A 63 8.27 -8.94 0.31
N VAL A 64 9.31 -8.20 -0.04
CA VAL A 64 9.35 -7.44 -1.27
C VAL A 64 9.62 -8.40 -2.41
N GLY A 65 8.67 -8.51 -3.33
CA GLY A 65 8.79 -9.41 -4.47
C GLY A 65 9.35 -8.74 -5.69
N VAL A 66 8.99 -7.49 -5.95
CA VAL A 66 9.46 -6.77 -7.13
C VAL A 66 9.65 -5.30 -6.76
N VAL A 67 10.74 -4.69 -7.23
CA VAL A 67 10.92 -3.26 -7.19
C VAL A 67 11.13 -2.88 -8.65
N PHE A 68 10.25 -2.06 -9.22
CA PHE A 68 10.36 -1.71 -10.62
C PHE A 68 11.57 -0.82 -10.84
N GLU A 69 12.25 -1.05 -11.97
CA GLU A 69 13.44 -0.29 -12.26
C GLU A 69 13.17 1.19 -12.27
N THR A 70 12.03 1.61 -12.74
CA THR A 70 11.63 3.00 -12.77
C THR A 70 11.10 3.48 -11.43
N LYS A 71 11.16 2.64 -10.40
CA LYS A 71 10.87 2.99 -9.00
C LYS A 71 9.45 3.46 -8.74
N HIS A 72 8.57 3.39 -9.69
CA HIS A 72 7.19 3.86 -9.52
C HIS A 72 6.25 2.80 -8.99
N ALA A 73 6.73 1.59 -8.79
CA ALA A 73 5.88 0.52 -8.28
C ALA A 73 6.70 -0.52 -7.52
N VAL A 74 6.06 -1.12 -6.53
CA VAL A 74 6.64 -2.17 -5.71
C VAL A 74 5.56 -3.24 -5.55
N ILE A 75 5.93 -4.51 -5.61
CA ILE A 75 5.01 -5.59 -5.33
C ILE A 75 5.47 -6.31 -4.09
N LEU A 76 4.56 -6.49 -3.14
CA LEU A 76 4.82 -7.21 -1.91
C LEU A 76 4.04 -8.50 -1.90
N GLU A 77 4.57 -9.52 -1.22
CA GLU A 77 3.85 -10.74 -0.98
C GLU A 77 3.59 -10.77 0.50
N SER A 78 2.34 -10.70 0.91
CA SER A 78 2.03 -10.66 2.33
C SER A 78 2.24 -12.03 2.97
N THR A 79 2.39 -12.06 4.27
CA THR A 79 2.56 -13.32 4.97
C THR A 79 1.33 -14.19 4.85
N GLU A 80 0.19 -13.61 4.45
CA GLU A 80 -1.02 -14.39 4.26
C GLU A 80 -1.23 -14.76 2.81
N GLY A 81 -0.25 -14.56 1.96
CA GLY A 81 -0.31 -15.02 0.58
C GLY A 81 -0.93 -14.05 -0.41
N LYS A 82 -1.19 -12.81 -0.01
CA LYS A 82 -1.77 -11.85 -0.95
C LYS A 82 -0.66 -11.08 -1.66
N GLU A 83 -0.85 -10.88 -2.97
CA GLU A 83 0.10 -10.10 -3.73
C GLU A 83 -0.41 -8.67 -3.80
N VAL A 84 0.38 -7.72 -3.36
CA VAL A 84 -0.03 -6.34 -3.23
C VAL A 84 0.84 -5.46 -4.12
N LEU A 85 0.24 -4.86 -5.13
CA LEU A 85 0.94 -3.95 -6.02
C LEU A 85 0.71 -2.53 -5.52
N ILE A 86 1.77 -1.81 -5.23
CA ILE A 86 1.69 -0.43 -4.81
C ILE A 86 2.21 0.39 -5.97
N HIS A 87 1.31 1.11 -6.67
CA HIS A 87 1.65 1.86 -7.87
C HIS A 87 1.66 3.33 -7.49
N LEU A 88 2.81 3.98 -7.61
CA LEU A 88 3.00 5.30 -7.06
C LEU A 88 2.72 6.36 -8.11
N GLY A 89 1.57 6.98 -8.03
CA GLY A 89 1.12 7.97 -9.00
C GLY A 89 0.60 7.34 -10.28
N ILE A 90 0.19 8.18 -11.22
CA ILE A 90 -0.33 7.74 -12.51
C ILE A 90 0.56 8.31 -13.60
N ASP A 91 0.92 7.47 -14.56
CA ASP A 91 1.81 7.81 -15.68
C ASP A 91 3.22 8.16 -15.18
N THR A 92 3.61 7.64 -14.03
CA THR A 92 4.89 7.94 -13.42
C THR A 92 6.02 7.07 -13.97
N VAL A 93 5.70 6.04 -14.76
CA VAL A 93 6.73 5.23 -15.39
C VAL A 93 7.58 6.12 -16.29
N ASN A 94 6.99 7.16 -16.86
CA ASN A 94 7.72 8.03 -17.77
C ASN A 94 8.73 8.94 -17.08
N LEU A 95 8.71 8.99 -15.76
CA LEU A 95 9.67 9.80 -15.02
C LEU A 95 11.01 9.09 -14.89
N LYS A 96 11.06 7.80 -15.27
CA LYS A 96 12.31 7.03 -15.24
C LYS A 96 13.02 7.05 -13.90
N GLY A 97 12.26 7.00 -12.84
CA GLY A 97 12.80 6.94 -11.47
C GLY A 97 12.97 8.28 -10.80
N GLU A 98 12.82 9.39 -11.54
CA GLU A 98 12.99 10.66 -10.96
C GLU A 98 11.80 10.99 -10.06
N GLY A 99 12.03 11.50 -8.89
CA GLY A 99 10.96 11.77 -7.94
C GLY A 99 10.70 10.65 -6.95
N PHE A 100 11.47 9.55 -7.02
CA PHE A 100 11.29 8.42 -6.11
C PHE A 100 12.61 8.02 -5.45
N GLU A 101 12.52 7.69 -4.17
CA GLU A 101 13.67 7.15 -3.45
C GLU A 101 13.20 5.86 -2.82
N VAL A 102 13.81 4.73 -3.17
CA VAL A 102 13.39 3.41 -2.69
C VAL A 102 14.28 2.98 -1.54
N PHE A 103 13.68 2.46 -0.46
CA PHE A 103 14.42 2.08 0.72
C PHE A 103 14.53 0.55 0.88
N VAL A 104 13.97 -0.22 -0.02
CA VAL A 104 13.97 -1.68 0.10
C VAL A 104 14.52 -2.33 -1.15
N ASN A 105 14.92 -3.60 -1.01
CA ASN A 105 15.38 -4.40 -2.13
C ASN A 105 14.53 -5.64 -2.24
N VAL A 106 14.52 -6.25 -3.41
CA VAL A 106 13.80 -7.50 -3.62
C VAL A 106 14.34 -8.53 -2.63
N GLY A 107 13.44 -9.23 -2.00
CA GLY A 107 13.79 -10.24 -1.00
C GLY A 107 13.75 -9.75 0.43
N ASP A 108 13.69 -8.42 0.65
CA ASP A 108 13.66 -7.92 2.01
C ASP A 108 12.34 -8.28 2.69
N GLU A 109 12.40 -8.60 3.96
CA GLU A 109 11.21 -8.82 4.74
C GLU A 109 10.78 -7.48 5.31
N VAL A 110 9.51 -7.18 5.31
CA VAL A 110 8.98 -5.93 5.82
C VAL A 110 7.84 -6.18 6.78
N LYS A 111 7.65 -5.28 7.71
CA LYS A 111 6.52 -5.31 8.59
C LYS A 111 5.62 -4.15 8.24
N ALA A 112 4.33 -4.26 8.50
CA ALA A 112 3.40 -3.17 8.28
C ALA A 112 3.95 -1.93 8.96
N GLY A 113 4.05 -0.84 8.22
CA GLY A 113 4.62 0.40 8.75
C GLY A 113 6.07 0.67 8.37
N ASP A 114 6.77 -0.33 7.82
CA ASP A 114 8.16 -0.11 7.42
C ASP A 114 8.21 0.76 6.18
N LYS A 115 9.23 1.62 6.05
CA LYS A 115 9.35 2.50 4.91
C LYS A 115 9.65 1.75 3.64
N LEU A 116 8.99 2.08 2.58
CA LEU A 116 9.22 1.45 1.28
C LEU A 116 9.79 2.46 0.28
N VAL A 117 9.12 3.58 0.06
CA VAL A 117 9.50 4.53 -0.96
C VAL A 117 9.13 5.93 -0.51
N LYS A 118 9.92 6.93 -0.90
CA LYS A 118 9.56 8.30 -0.69
C LYS A 118 9.28 8.92 -2.04
N MET A 119 8.12 9.54 -2.21
CA MET A 119 7.75 10.22 -3.43
C MET A 119 7.94 11.72 -3.23
N ASP A 120 8.42 12.41 -4.25
CA ASP A 120 8.45 13.86 -4.25
C ASP A 120 7.10 14.29 -4.84
N VAL A 121 6.11 14.48 -3.98
CA VAL A 121 4.74 14.73 -4.41
C VAL A 121 4.63 15.95 -5.32
N PRO A 122 5.23 17.10 -4.99
CA PRO A 122 5.14 18.25 -5.88
C PRO A 122 5.74 17.98 -7.26
N PHE A 123 6.86 17.26 -7.32
CA PHE A 123 7.49 16.95 -8.58
C PHE A 123 6.59 16.05 -9.41
N ILE A 124 5.99 15.04 -8.78
CA ILE A 124 5.14 14.12 -9.48
C ILE A 124 3.89 14.83 -9.98
N GLU A 125 3.32 15.72 -9.18
CA GLU A 125 2.13 16.44 -9.63
C GLU A 125 2.43 17.41 -10.77
N ALA A 126 3.64 17.89 -10.86
CA ALA A 126 4.03 18.78 -11.94
C ALA A 126 4.41 18.05 -13.21
N ASN A 127 4.81 16.78 -13.11
CA ASN A 127 5.41 16.07 -14.23
C ASN A 127 4.69 14.79 -14.65
N ALA A 128 3.68 14.36 -13.93
CA ALA A 128 2.91 13.18 -14.26
C ALA A 128 1.43 13.49 -14.17
N LYS A 129 0.60 12.53 -14.49
CA LYS A 129 -0.83 12.78 -14.54
C LYS A 129 -1.42 13.00 -13.15
N SER A 130 -0.97 12.28 -12.15
CA SER A 130 -1.53 12.40 -10.81
C SER A 130 -0.60 11.78 -9.79
N SER A 131 -0.64 12.27 -8.56
CA SER A 131 0.08 11.63 -7.47
C SER A 131 -0.80 10.62 -6.75
N ILE A 132 -2.07 10.49 -7.13
CA ILE A 132 -2.94 9.48 -6.53
C ILE A 132 -2.35 8.11 -6.85
N SER A 133 -2.22 7.26 -5.84
CA SER A 133 -1.49 6.02 -5.94
C SER A 133 -2.38 4.83 -5.63
N PRO A 134 -2.67 3.97 -6.61
CA PRO A 134 -3.50 2.80 -6.36
C PRO A 134 -2.72 1.69 -5.68
N VAL A 135 -3.39 0.95 -4.80
CA VAL A 135 -2.84 -0.22 -4.14
C VAL A 135 -3.77 -1.36 -4.48
N ILE A 136 -3.27 -2.34 -5.24
CA ILE A 136 -4.09 -3.39 -5.82
C ILE A 136 -3.72 -4.74 -5.25
N PHE A 137 -4.74 -5.55 -4.91
CA PHE A 137 -4.53 -6.91 -4.48
C PHE A 137 -4.80 -7.78 -5.69
N THR A 138 -3.75 -8.26 -6.33
CA THR A 138 -3.86 -8.86 -7.65
C THR A 138 -4.30 -10.31 -7.63
N ASN A 139 -4.29 -10.97 -6.49
CA ASN A 139 -4.64 -12.38 -6.40
C ASN A 139 -5.75 -12.67 -5.40
N LEU A 140 -6.74 -11.80 -5.28
CA LEU A 140 -7.87 -12.08 -4.41
C LEU A 140 -8.67 -13.25 -4.95
N GLU A 141 -9.36 -13.96 -4.07
CA GLU A 141 -10.25 -15.03 -4.47
C GLU A 141 -11.48 -14.40 -5.08
N SER A 142 -12.26 -15.16 -5.85
CA SER A 142 -13.40 -14.61 -6.55
C SER A 142 -14.47 -14.06 -5.60
N ASN A 143 -14.51 -14.51 -4.37
CA ASN A 143 -15.50 -14.03 -3.42
C ASN A 143 -14.93 -12.97 -2.47
N GLU A 144 -13.73 -12.47 -2.74
CA GLU A 144 -13.12 -11.47 -1.89
C GLU A 144 -13.14 -10.10 -2.55
N SER A 145 -13.24 -9.06 -1.76
CA SER A 145 -13.15 -7.71 -2.25
C SER A 145 -12.52 -6.84 -1.18
N ILE A 146 -12.15 -5.62 -1.53
CA ILE A 146 -11.52 -4.70 -0.60
C ILE A 146 -12.53 -3.67 -0.13
N LYS A 147 -12.57 -3.48 1.19
CA LYS A 147 -13.39 -2.44 1.76
C LYS A 147 -12.45 -1.41 2.32
N VAL A 148 -12.61 -0.15 1.95
CA VAL A 148 -11.78 0.92 2.46
C VAL A 148 -12.67 1.98 3.09
N VAL A 149 -12.24 2.51 4.24
CA VAL A 149 -12.94 3.60 4.90
C VAL A 149 -12.21 4.85 4.46
N GLU A 150 -12.84 5.65 3.60
CA GLU A 150 -12.20 6.82 3.02
C GLU A 150 -11.95 7.92 4.03
N GLY A 151 -11.10 8.84 3.69
CA GLY A 151 -10.85 10.03 4.49
C GLY A 151 -9.42 10.12 4.98
N THR A 152 -9.17 11.11 5.81
CA THR A 152 -7.83 11.40 6.32
C THR A 152 -7.32 10.25 7.17
N VAL A 153 -6.03 9.94 6.99
CA VAL A 153 -5.45 8.77 7.63
C VAL A 153 -3.99 9.05 7.96
N LYS A 154 -3.44 8.27 8.89
CA LYS A 154 -2.02 8.33 9.20
C LYS A 154 -1.36 7.03 8.81
N ALA A 155 -0.11 7.08 8.41
CA ALA A 155 0.64 5.89 8.06
C ALA A 155 0.62 4.91 9.23
N GLY A 156 0.35 3.66 8.95
CA GLY A 156 0.29 2.62 9.97
C GLY A 156 -1.05 2.50 10.67
N GLU A 157 -2.01 3.36 10.34
CA GLU A 157 -3.31 3.30 11.00
C GLU A 157 -4.07 2.06 10.60
N SER A 158 -4.66 1.34 11.57
CA SER A 158 -5.40 0.12 11.33
C SER A 158 -6.87 0.38 11.13
N ASN A 159 -7.59 -0.66 10.76
CA ASN A 159 -9.06 -0.64 10.70
C ASN A 159 -9.66 0.27 9.63
N ARG A 160 -8.90 0.58 8.62
CA ARG A 160 -9.39 1.39 7.53
C ARG A 160 -9.50 0.58 6.23
N ILE A 161 -8.78 -0.53 6.12
CA ILE A 161 -8.74 -1.34 4.92
C ILE A 161 -8.89 -2.79 5.31
N GLU A 162 -9.80 -3.53 4.68
CA GLU A 162 -9.92 -4.95 4.98
C GLU A 162 -10.36 -5.74 3.78
N ILE A 163 -10.03 -7.02 3.73
CA ILE A 163 -10.49 -7.93 2.72
C ILE A 163 -11.77 -8.55 3.25
N VAL A 164 -12.85 -8.43 2.48
CA VAL A 164 -14.14 -8.97 2.91
C VAL A 164 -14.61 -10.02 1.94
N LYS A 165 -15.44 -10.93 2.41
CA LYS A 165 -15.98 -12.00 1.57
C LYS A 165 -17.46 -11.88 1.36
#